data_948e5b278607840c4289f0670ebc9981
#
_entry.id   948e5b278607840c4289f0670ebc9981
#
_cell.length_a   1.000
_cell.length_b   1.000
_cell.length_c   1.000
_cell.angle_alpha   90.00
_cell.angle_beta   90.00
_cell.angle_gamma   90.00
#
_symmetry.space_group_name_H-M   'P 1'
#
loop_
_entity.id
_entity.type
_entity.pdbx_description
1 polymer ?
#
loop_
_entity_poly.entity_id
_entity_poly.type
_entity_poly.pdbx_seq_one_letter_code
_entity_poly.pdbx_strand_id
1 'polypeptide(L)'
;MRLAIALLALVLPSATLAAEPQPAPKLRFGIQTPNQHTTWDELRSAWKEAEALGFHSAWVYDHLIPIFGDQDGPVLEGWTLLAALAAETSRMKLGVLVTGNTYRNPALLAKMATTVDHISRGRLVLGIGAAWFERDHTAYGFPFGTPRERARKLEEALQVITKLWTEDHPSLQGKFFALERAPFAPPNVQKPHPPIVIGGQGKQWIMPLVARYADGWNAVSGVDPDGIRERRQIIAEECRRIGRTPCPSEVSVLLPLVAITNVPLAGPVVRLGARAVVRSELARAILADSPAAIRDRLRAFADAGVTEVILSVRAPFDRELLRRFARDIMPAFQ
;
A
#
# COMPACT_ATOMS: atom_id res chain seq x y z
N MET A 1 69.82 -48.25 -10.88
CA MET A 1 69.34 -47.11 -11.72
C MET A 1 67.82 -47.05 -11.64
N ARG A 2 67.27 -46.15 -10.81
CA ARG A 2 65.81 -45.97 -10.64
C ARG A 2 65.43 -44.64 -11.28
N LEU A 3 64.64 -44.69 -12.39
CA LEU A 3 64.07 -43.50 -13.03
C LEU A 3 62.94 -42.96 -12.20
N ALA A 4 63.03 -41.71 -11.77
CA ALA A 4 61.93 -40.98 -11.19
C ALA A 4 61.17 -40.24 -12.30
N ILE A 5 59.90 -40.60 -12.50
CA ILE A 5 58.97 -39.88 -13.38
C ILE A 5 58.29 -38.77 -12.57
N ALA A 6 58.60 -37.53 -12.93
CA ALA A 6 57.93 -36.37 -12.34
C ALA A 6 56.62 -36.12 -13.08
N LEU A 7 55.48 -36.27 -12.39
CA LEU A 7 54.17 -35.85 -12.89
C LEU A 7 54.02 -34.34 -12.75
N LEU A 8 53.94 -33.64 -13.87
CA LEU A 8 53.57 -32.20 -13.93
C LEU A 8 52.06 -32.07 -13.88
N ALA A 9 51.52 -31.63 -12.77
CA ALA A 9 50.08 -31.34 -12.64
C ALA A 9 49.79 -30.00 -13.33
N LEU A 10 49.05 -30.04 -14.45
CA LEU A 10 48.49 -28.83 -15.09
C LEU A 10 47.30 -28.30 -14.27
N VAL A 11 47.53 -27.20 -13.58
CA VAL A 11 46.44 -26.44 -12.94
C VAL A 11 45.76 -25.60 -14.01
N LEU A 12 44.60 -26.02 -14.50
CA LEU A 12 43.73 -25.20 -15.36
C LEU A 12 43.03 -24.13 -14.50
N PRO A 13 43.02 -22.87 -14.94
CA PRO A 13 42.25 -21.84 -14.22
C PRO A 13 40.76 -22.16 -14.32
N SER A 14 40.11 -22.28 -13.17
CA SER A 14 38.65 -22.37 -13.06
C SER A 14 38.04 -21.11 -13.65
N ALA A 15 37.43 -21.21 -14.81
CA ALA A 15 36.61 -20.16 -15.37
C ALA A 15 35.43 -19.94 -14.42
N THR A 16 35.39 -18.81 -13.73
CA THR A 16 34.21 -18.35 -12.99
C THR A 16 33.10 -18.15 -14.02
N LEU A 17 32.15 -19.08 -14.08
CA LEU A 17 30.89 -18.88 -14.80
C LEU A 17 30.26 -17.60 -14.21
N ALA A 18 30.16 -16.57 -15.05
CA ALA A 18 29.38 -15.40 -14.74
C ALA A 18 27.94 -15.89 -14.47
N ALA A 19 27.42 -15.61 -13.27
CA ALA A 19 26.05 -15.94 -12.93
C ALA A 19 25.13 -15.31 -13.98
N GLU A 20 24.25 -16.12 -14.57
CA GLU A 20 23.23 -15.60 -15.49
C GLU A 20 22.45 -14.49 -14.77
N PRO A 21 22.15 -13.37 -15.43
CA PRO A 21 21.40 -12.29 -14.84
C PRO A 21 20.04 -12.85 -14.40
N GLN A 22 19.77 -12.83 -13.10
CA GLN A 22 18.47 -13.22 -12.57
C GLN A 22 17.38 -12.34 -13.23
N PRO A 23 16.24 -12.93 -13.62
CA PRO A 23 15.15 -12.16 -14.21
C PRO A 23 14.77 -11.03 -13.25
N ALA A 24 14.55 -9.84 -13.80
CA ALA A 24 14.19 -8.67 -13.00
C ALA A 24 12.96 -8.99 -12.13
N PRO A 25 12.95 -8.63 -10.85
CA PRO A 25 11.82 -8.91 -9.97
C PRO A 25 10.58 -8.16 -10.49
N LYS A 26 9.49 -8.88 -10.64
CA LYS A 26 8.21 -8.29 -11.09
C LYS A 26 7.61 -7.40 -10.01
N LEU A 27 7.31 -6.14 -10.35
CA LEU A 27 6.59 -5.20 -9.52
C LEU A 27 5.33 -4.71 -10.23
N ARG A 28 4.25 -4.61 -9.48
CA ARG A 28 3.07 -3.87 -9.90
C ARG A 28 3.20 -2.42 -9.42
N PHE A 29 2.54 -1.51 -10.12
CA PHE A 29 2.55 -0.09 -9.78
C PHE A 29 1.13 0.41 -9.63
N GLY A 30 0.85 1.05 -8.48
CA GLY A 30 -0.38 1.75 -8.19
C GLY A 30 -0.15 3.25 -8.00
N ILE A 31 -1.23 4.01 -7.91
CA ILE A 31 -1.21 5.41 -7.49
C ILE A 31 -2.08 5.60 -6.24
N GLN A 32 -1.66 6.47 -5.34
CA GLN A 32 -2.54 7.06 -4.33
C GLN A 32 -2.68 8.55 -4.63
N THR A 33 -3.92 8.97 -4.84
CA THR A 33 -4.28 10.38 -5.02
C THR A 33 -4.99 10.86 -3.76
N PRO A 34 -4.28 11.58 -2.85
CA PRO A 34 -4.95 12.19 -1.71
C PRO A 34 -6.09 13.10 -2.15
N ASN A 35 -7.27 12.88 -1.58
CA ASN A 35 -8.51 13.59 -1.95
C ASN A 35 -8.67 14.93 -1.24
N GLN A 36 -7.54 15.60 -0.94
CA GLN A 36 -7.45 16.93 -0.35
C GLN A 36 -6.90 17.96 -1.35
N HIS A 37 -7.28 19.23 -1.20
CA HIS A 37 -6.82 20.34 -2.06
C HIS A 37 -6.99 20.05 -3.55
N THR A 38 -8.06 19.37 -3.92
CA THR A 38 -8.34 18.94 -5.29
C THR A 38 -9.84 18.92 -5.54
N THR A 39 -10.21 18.70 -6.78
CA THR A 39 -11.60 18.61 -7.23
C THR A 39 -11.93 17.20 -7.72
N TRP A 40 -13.24 16.92 -7.85
CA TRP A 40 -13.73 15.69 -8.47
C TRP A 40 -13.15 15.49 -9.87
N ASP A 41 -13.18 16.52 -10.72
CA ASP A 41 -12.75 16.42 -12.11
C ASP A 41 -11.25 16.15 -12.24
N GLU A 42 -10.43 16.72 -11.36
CA GLU A 42 -8.99 16.45 -11.31
C GLU A 42 -8.71 15.00 -10.92
N LEU A 43 -9.35 14.49 -9.86
CA LEU A 43 -9.22 13.09 -9.43
C LEU A 43 -9.69 12.11 -10.49
N ARG A 44 -10.89 12.32 -11.03
CA ARG A 44 -11.45 11.51 -12.13
C ARG A 44 -10.49 11.45 -13.31
N SER A 45 -9.97 12.59 -13.72
CA SER A 45 -9.05 12.68 -14.85
C SER A 45 -7.72 11.99 -14.56
N ALA A 46 -7.16 12.14 -13.33
CA ALA A 46 -5.92 11.47 -12.94
C ALA A 46 -6.07 9.95 -12.91
N TRP A 47 -7.20 9.42 -12.44
CA TRP A 47 -7.46 7.98 -12.42
C TRP A 47 -7.63 7.40 -13.81
N LYS A 48 -8.37 8.08 -14.71
CA LYS A 48 -8.51 7.66 -16.10
C LYS A 48 -7.16 7.61 -16.83
N GLU A 49 -6.31 8.57 -16.58
CA GLU A 49 -4.98 8.58 -17.17
C GLU A 49 -4.09 7.49 -16.60
N ALA A 50 -4.10 7.28 -15.28
CA ALA A 50 -3.35 6.18 -14.67
C ALA A 50 -3.80 4.81 -15.23
N GLU A 51 -5.10 4.60 -15.42
CA GLU A 51 -5.63 3.38 -16.03
C GLU A 51 -5.15 3.22 -17.48
N ALA A 52 -5.12 4.30 -18.26
CA ALA A 52 -4.62 4.29 -19.64
C ALA A 52 -3.13 4.00 -19.72
N LEU A 53 -2.36 4.47 -18.74
CA LEU A 53 -0.91 4.23 -18.61
C LEU A 53 -0.55 2.83 -18.08
N GLY A 54 -1.52 2.02 -17.70
CA GLY A 54 -1.33 0.64 -17.26
C GLY A 54 -0.97 0.48 -15.77
N PHE A 55 -1.30 1.45 -14.93
CA PHE A 55 -1.20 1.27 -13.48
C PHE A 55 -2.13 0.16 -13.02
N HIS A 56 -1.67 -0.64 -12.05
CA HIS A 56 -2.38 -1.81 -11.53
C HIS A 56 -3.52 -1.42 -10.57
N SER A 57 -3.29 -0.42 -9.72
CA SER A 57 -4.24 -0.01 -8.68
C SER A 57 -4.30 1.50 -8.51
N ALA A 58 -5.43 1.99 -7.99
CA ALA A 58 -5.59 3.38 -7.61
C ALA A 58 -6.30 3.51 -6.26
N TRP A 59 -5.86 4.45 -5.46
CA TRP A 59 -6.23 4.59 -4.07
C TRP A 59 -6.55 6.03 -3.71
N VAL A 60 -7.59 6.23 -2.90
CA VAL A 60 -7.82 7.46 -2.14
C VAL A 60 -7.42 7.24 -0.68
N TYR A 61 -7.44 8.28 0.15
CA TYR A 61 -7.27 8.13 1.59
C TYR A 61 -8.57 8.39 2.37
N ASP A 62 -8.58 8.11 3.67
CA ASP A 62 -9.75 8.23 4.54
C ASP A 62 -9.49 9.27 5.65
N HIS A 63 -9.25 10.52 5.25
CA HIS A 63 -9.14 11.65 6.16
C HIS A 63 -10.28 12.64 5.92
N LEU A 64 -10.71 13.31 6.97
CA LEU A 64 -11.77 14.32 6.95
C LEU A 64 -11.20 15.75 6.97
N ILE A 65 -9.91 15.87 7.32
CA ILE A 65 -9.14 17.10 7.35
C ILE A 65 -7.86 16.88 6.52
N PRO A 66 -7.35 17.89 5.80
CA PRO A 66 -6.07 17.79 5.11
C PRO A 66 -4.94 17.42 6.07
N ILE A 67 -4.15 16.40 5.73
CA ILE A 67 -2.99 15.96 6.54
C ILE A 67 -1.69 16.67 6.17
N PHE A 68 -1.72 17.47 5.12
CA PHE A 68 -0.62 18.37 4.71
C PHE A 68 -1.19 19.61 4.02
N GLY A 69 -0.42 20.70 4.03
CA GLY A 69 -0.87 22.00 3.55
C GLY A 69 -1.80 22.69 4.52
N ASP A 70 -2.70 23.52 3.99
CA ASP A 70 -3.73 24.19 4.78
C ASP A 70 -4.74 23.17 5.32
N GLN A 71 -4.83 23.06 6.63
CA GLN A 71 -5.70 22.10 7.31
C GLN A 71 -7.19 22.51 7.34
N ASP A 72 -7.51 23.72 6.93
CA ASP A 72 -8.89 24.18 6.76
C ASP A 72 -9.35 24.11 5.28
N GLY A 73 -8.47 23.56 4.43
CA GLY A 73 -8.72 23.36 3.01
C GLY A 73 -9.69 22.21 2.70
N PRO A 74 -10.09 22.05 1.44
CA PRO A 74 -11.08 21.06 1.03
C PRO A 74 -10.56 19.63 1.11
N VAL A 75 -11.44 18.70 1.54
CA VAL A 75 -11.28 17.25 1.47
C VAL A 75 -12.58 16.63 0.99
N LEU A 76 -12.51 15.74 0.00
CA LEU A 76 -13.63 14.92 -0.42
C LEU A 76 -13.67 13.62 0.40
N GLU A 77 -14.87 13.17 0.81
CA GLU A 77 -15.01 11.94 1.61
C GLU A 77 -14.61 10.70 0.80
N GLY A 78 -13.75 9.86 1.39
CA GLY A 78 -13.02 8.80 0.68
C GLY A 78 -13.90 7.70 0.08
N TRP A 79 -14.86 7.16 0.82
CA TRP A 79 -15.69 6.04 0.34
C TRP A 79 -16.76 6.48 -0.67
N THR A 80 -17.35 7.65 -0.49
CA THR A 80 -18.28 8.24 -1.47
C THR A 80 -17.55 8.52 -2.78
N LEU A 81 -16.35 9.10 -2.68
CA LEU A 81 -15.50 9.36 -3.84
C LEU A 81 -15.08 8.06 -4.54
N LEU A 82 -14.69 7.03 -3.76
CA LEU A 82 -14.27 5.74 -4.30
C LEU A 82 -15.39 5.07 -5.12
N ALA A 83 -16.65 5.15 -4.65
CA ALA A 83 -17.79 4.59 -5.38
C ALA A 83 -17.96 5.26 -6.75
N ALA A 84 -17.82 6.58 -6.84
CA ALA A 84 -17.86 7.32 -8.09
C ALA A 84 -16.68 6.96 -9.02
N LEU A 85 -15.46 6.91 -8.48
CA LEU A 85 -14.27 6.53 -9.24
C LEU A 85 -14.31 5.07 -9.72
N ALA A 86 -14.95 4.18 -8.97
CA ALA A 86 -15.19 2.79 -9.38
C ALA A 86 -16.05 2.68 -10.63
N ALA A 87 -17.05 3.57 -10.79
CA ALA A 87 -17.90 3.62 -11.98
C ALA A 87 -17.18 4.22 -13.20
N GLU A 88 -16.17 5.08 -12.98
CA GLU A 88 -15.42 5.78 -14.03
C GLU A 88 -14.21 4.99 -14.57
N THR A 89 -13.86 3.88 -13.94
CA THR A 89 -12.72 3.01 -14.30
C THR A 89 -13.18 1.59 -14.61
N SER A 90 -12.35 0.79 -15.26
CA SER A 90 -12.76 -0.55 -15.75
C SER A 90 -11.78 -1.69 -15.45
N ARG A 91 -10.50 -1.42 -15.21
CA ARG A 91 -9.44 -2.44 -15.08
C ARG A 91 -8.67 -2.38 -13.76
N MET A 92 -8.30 -1.17 -13.32
CA MET A 92 -7.50 -1.02 -12.11
C MET A 92 -8.21 -1.58 -10.88
N LYS A 93 -7.48 -2.24 -9.99
CA LYS A 93 -7.90 -2.45 -8.60
C LYS A 93 -8.06 -1.09 -7.92
N LEU A 94 -8.96 -1.00 -6.97
CA LEU A 94 -9.23 0.28 -6.31
C LEU A 94 -9.58 0.09 -4.84
N GLY A 95 -9.30 1.10 -4.04
CA GLY A 95 -9.59 1.06 -2.61
C GLY A 95 -9.30 2.35 -1.87
N VAL A 96 -9.52 2.31 -0.58
CA VAL A 96 -9.08 3.35 0.36
C VAL A 96 -7.79 2.88 1.02
N LEU A 97 -6.73 3.65 1.01
CA LEU A 97 -5.43 3.31 1.60
C LEU A 97 -5.05 4.30 2.70
N VAL A 98 -5.42 4.02 3.95
CA VAL A 98 -6.28 2.94 4.41
C VAL A 98 -7.47 3.51 5.17
N THR A 99 -8.59 2.80 5.16
CA THR A 99 -9.77 3.18 5.96
C THR A 99 -9.43 3.19 7.45
N GLY A 100 -9.78 4.27 8.12
CA GLY A 100 -9.70 4.36 9.58
C GLY A 100 -10.84 3.56 10.23
N ASN A 101 -10.51 2.48 10.94
CA ASN A 101 -11.51 1.64 11.61
C ASN A 101 -12.29 2.37 12.73
N THR A 102 -11.89 3.58 13.08
CA THR A 102 -12.49 4.39 14.14
C THR A 102 -13.61 5.31 13.67
N TYR A 103 -13.71 5.58 12.35
CA TYR A 103 -14.69 6.53 11.81
C TYR A 103 -16.07 5.92 11.54
N ARG A 104 -16.16 4.60 11.34
CA ARG A 104 -17.41 3.92 10.94
C ARG A 104 -17.65 2.65 11.74
N ASN A 105 -18.93 2.28 11.86
CA ASN A 105 -19.27 0.94 12.30
C ASN A 105 -18.78 -0.08 11.25
N PRO A 106 -18.09 -1.17 11.62
CA PRO A 106 -17.55 -2.13 10.68
C PRO A 106 -18.62 -2.89 9.87
N ALA A 107 -19.82 -3.05 10.39
CA ALA A 107 -20.92 -3.65 9.61
C ALA A 107 -21.39 -2.70 8.48
N LEU A 108 -21.44 -1.40 8.75
CA LEU A 108 -21.70 -0.39 7.72
C LEU A 108 -20.56 -0.39 6.70
N LEU A 109 -19.31 -0.42 7.14
CA LEU A 109 -18.15 -0.48 6.26
C LEU A 109 -18.18 -1.72 5.35
N ALA A 110 -18.54 -2.88 5.88
CA ALA A 110 -18.72 -4.11 5.09
C ALA A 110 -19.77 -3.92 3.98
N LYS A 111 -20.89 -3.25 4.29
CA LYS A 111 -21.93 -2.91 3.28
C LYS A 111 -21.43 -1.95 2.22
N MET A 112 -20.75 -0.88 2.62
CA MET A 112 -20.15 0.09 1.70
C MET A 112 -19.16 -0.60 0.76
N ALA A 113 -18.26 -1.41 1.31
CA ALA A 113 -17.28 -2.17 0.56
C ALA A 113 -17.93 -3.14 -0.43
N THR A 114 -18.95 -3.90 -0.01
CA THR A 114 -19.71 -4.77 -0.91
C THR A 114 -20.36 -3.98 -2.05
N THR A 115 -20.92 -2.80 -1.77
CA THR A 115 -21.54 -1.95 -2.79
C THR A 115 -20.50 -1.50 -3.83
N VAL A 116 -19.31 -1.07 -3.37
CA VAL A 116 -18.21 -0.69 -4.28
C VAL A 116 -17.67 -1.90 -5.05
N ASP A 117 -17.65 -3.09 -4.44
CA ASP A 117 -17.27 -4.34 -5.12
C ASP A 117 -18.23 -4.64 -6.29
N HIS A 118 -19.53 -4.46 -6.10
CA HIS A 118 -20.53 -4.57 -7.18
C HIS A 118 -20.35 -3.50 -8.27
N ILE A 119 -20.23 -2.22 -7.90
CA ILE A 119 -20.03 -1.11 -8.84
C ILE A 119 -18.76 -1.35 -9.67
N SER A 120 -17.70 -1.78 -9.05
CA SER A 120 -16.40 -2.03 -9.68
C SER A 120 -16.32 -3.38 -10.41
N ARG A 121 -17.34 -4.25 -10.30
CA ARG A 121 -17.34 -5.61 -10.87
C ARG A 121 -16.16 -6.44 -10.37
N GLY A 122 -15.93 -6.47 -9.05
CA GLY A 122 -14.91 -7.29 -8.41
C GLY A 122 -13.50 -6.73 -8.46
N ARG A 123 -13.34 -5.39 -8.44
CA ARG A 123 -12.01 -4.74 -8.42
C ARG A 123 -11.65 -4.14 -7.07
N LEU A 124 -12.58 -4.11 -6.10
CA LEU A 124 -12.33 -3.55 -4.78
C LEU A 124 -11.22 -4.30 -4.05
N VAL A 125 -10.38 -3.57 -3.35
CA VAL A 125 -9.51 -4.04 -2.27
C VAL A 125 -9.83 -3.25 -1.01
N LEU A 126 -10.17 -3.93 0.08
CA LEU A 126 -10.41 -3.27 1.36
C LEU A 126 -9.09 -2.95 2.05
N GLY A 127 -8.62 -1.71 1.93
CA GLY A 127 -7.53 -1.20 2.74
C GLY A 127 -8.06 -0.71 4.09
N ILE A 128 -7.52 -1.22 5.21
CA ILE A 128 -7.98 -0.86 6.56
C ILE A 128 -6.80 -0.71 7.53
N GLY A 129 -6.92 0.18 8.52
CA GLY A 129 -5.91 0.41 9.53
C GLY A 129 -6.47 0.93 10.84
N ALA A 130 -5.59 1.06 11.84
CA ALA A 130 -5.95 1.45 13.21
C ALA A 130 -6.19 2.96 13.39
N ALA A 131 -6.18 3.75 12.33
CA ALA A 131 -6.15 5.21 12.34
C ALA A 131 -4.92 5.79 13.08
N TRP A 132 -4.59 7.04 12.83
CA TRP A 132 -3.42 7.68 13.44
C TRP A 132 -3.56 9.20 13.62
N PHE A 133 -4.37 9.86 12.80
CA PHE A 133 -4.50 11.31 12.79
C PHE A 133 -5.56 11.75 13.80
N GLU A 134 -5.10 12.20 14.99
CA GLU A 134 -5.96 12.54 16.11
C GLU A 134 -6.91 13.70 15.83
N ARG A 135 -6.48 14.66 14.98
CA ARG A 135 -7.28 15.83 14.64
C ARG A 135 -8.59 15.48 13.91
N ASP A 136 -8.60 14.47 13.04
CA ASP A 136 -9.85 13.98 12.43
C ASP A 136 -10.87 13.57 13.50
N HIS A 137 -10.38 12.92 14.58
CA HIS A 137 -11.22 12.41 15.64
C HIS A 137 -11.76 13.54 16.52
N THR A 138 -10.88 14.40 17.00
CA THR A 138 -11.25 15.49 17.91
C THR A 138 -12.16 16.51 17.24
N ALA A 139 -11.90 16.84 15.97
CA ALA A 139 -12.69 17.83 15.24
C ALA A 139 -14.09 17.33 14.87
N TYR A 140 -14.25 16.04 14.60
CA TYR A 140 -15.52 15.45 14.17
C TYR A 140 -16.20 14.60 15.26
N GLY A 141 -15.68 14.62 16.50
CA GLY A 141 -16.29 13.93 17.63
C GLY A 141 -16.17 12.41 17.64
N PHE A 142 -15.20 11.84 16.91
CA PHE A 142 -14.94 10.41 16.94
C PHE A 142 -14.04 10.05 18.13
N PRO A 143 -14.31 8.97 18.87
CA PRO A 143 -13.40 8.48 19.90
C PRO A 143 -12.06 8.04 19.31
N PHE A 144 -10.94 8.62 19.79
CA PHE A 144 -9.61 8.26 19.31
C PHE A 144 -9.02 7.08 20.07
N GLY A 145 -8.93 7.18 21.38
CA GLY A 145 -8.38 6.15 22.25
C GLY A 145 -6.85 5.98 22.13
N THR A 146 -6.31 5.05 22.90
CA THR A 146 -4.90 4.70 22.88
C THR A 146 -4.53 3.86 21.63
N PRO A 147 -3.26 3.81 21.22
CA PRO A 147 -2.83 2.93 20.11
C PRO A 147 -3.23 1.45 20.31
N ARG A 148 -3.18 0.96 21.55
CA ARG A 148 -3.58 -0.41 21.90
C ARG A 148 -5.10 -0.61 21.72
N GLU A 149 -5.91 0.36 22.13
CA GLU A 149 -7.37 0.31 21.99
C GLU A 149 -7.76 0.34 20.51
N ARG A 150 -7.15 1.23 19.72
CA ARG A 150 -7.40 1.28 18.28
C ARG A 150 -7.03 -0.03 17.57
N ALA A 151 -5.92 -0.67 17.94
CA ALA A 151 -5.54 -1.95 17.39
C ALA A 151 -6.52 -3.08 17.77
N ARG A 152 -7.02 -3.11 19.01
CA ARG A 152 -8.05 -4.06 19.45
C ARG A 152 -9.39 -3.83 18.76
N LYS A 153 -9.74 -2.55 18.58
CA LYS A 153 -10.94 -2.18 17.81
C LYS A 153 -10.82 -2.58 16.35
N LEU A 154 -9.62 -2.49 15.76
CA LEU A 154 -9.36 -2.99 14.41
C LEU A 154 -9.50 -4.51 14.32
N GLU A 155 -8.98 -5.25 15.30
CA GLU A 155 -9.13 -6.71 15.33
C GLU A 155 -10.61 -7.11 15.34
N GLU A 156 -11.40 -6.49 16.21
CA GLU A 156 -12.83 -6.77 16.30
C GLU A 156 -13.61 -6.32 15.05
N ALA A 157 -13.22 -5.19 14.45
CA ALA A 157 -13.77 -4.74 13.17
C ALA A 157 -13.50 -5.74 12.04
N LEU A 158 -12.31 -6.32 11.97
CA LEU A 158 -11.96 -7.36 11.01
C LEU A 158 -12.80 -8.63 11.21
N GLN A 159 -13.06 -9.02 12.47
CA GLN A 159 -13.96 -10.14 12.78
C GLN A 159 -15.39 -9.87 12.29
N VAL A 160 -15.92 -8.68 12.55
CA VAL A 160 -17.26 -8.27 12.06
C VAL A 160 -17.33 -8.34 10.54
N ILE A 161 -16.36 -7.75 9.85
CA ILE A 161 -16.34 -7.69 8.38
C ILE A 161 -16.23 -9.09 7.77
N THR A 162 -15.28 -9.89 8.24
CA THR A 162 -15.08 -11.23 7.69
C THR A 162 -16.27 -12.14 7.94
N LYS A 163 -16.87 -12.12 9.15
CA LYS A 163 -18.08 -12.87 9.46
C LYS A 163 -19.24 -12.49 8.55
N LEU A 164 -19.53 -11.20 8.37
CA LEU A 164 -20.59 -10.71 7.48
C LEU A 164 -20.39 -11.16 6.02
N TRP A 165 -19.14 -11.27 5.59
CA TRP A 165 -18.82 -11.65 4.20
C TRP A 165 -18.82 -13.15 3.94
N THR A 166 -18.65 -13.98 5.00
CA THR A 166 -18.39 -15.42 4.84
C THR A 166 -19.37 -16.33 5.58
N GLU A 167 -20.10 -15.83 6.56
CA GLU A 167 -21.04 -16.61 7.36
C GLU A 167 -22.50 -16.24 7.05
N ASP A 168 -23.41 -17.20 7.17
CA ASP A 168 -24.84 -16.95 7.08
C ASP A 168 -25.37 -16.48 8.45
N HIS A 169 -26.02 -15.31 8.47
CA HIS A 169 -26.60 -14.69 9.67
C HIS A 169 -25.66 -14.70 10.89
N PRO A 170 -24.41 -14.17 10.77
CA PRO A 170 -23.46 -14.21 11.87
C PRO A 170 -23.92 -13.47 13.11
N SER A 171 -23.46 -13.95 14.26
CA SER A 171 -23.54 -13.25 15.54
C SER A 171 -22.13 -13.03 16.10
N LEU A 172 -21.94 -11.92 16.79
CA LEU A 172 -20.72 -11.58 17.50
C LEU A 172 -21.10 -10.76 18.75
N GLN A 173 -20.53 -11.10 19.89
CA GLN A 173 -20.62 -10.28 21.10
C GLN A 173 -19.20 -9.86 21.47
N GLY A 174 -18.80 -8.69 21.00
CA GLY A 174 -17.47 -8.13 21.25
C GLY A 174 -17.49 -7.05 22.34
N LYS A 175 -16.31 -6.47 22.56
CA LYS A 175 -16.17 -5.32 23.47
C LYS A 175 -16.62 -4.01 22.80
N PHE A 176 -16.37 -3.87 21.50
CA PHE A 176 -16.61 -2.64 20.75
C PHE A 176 -17.80 -2.77 19.78
N PHE A 177 -18.08 -3.97 19.30
CA PHE A 177 -19.12 -4.21 18.32
C PHE A 177 -19.91 -5.47 18.63
N ALA A 178 -21.18 -5.48 18.20
CA ALA A 178 -22.03 -6.65 18.31
C ALA A 178 -22.76 -6.89 16.98
N LEU A 179 -23.03 -8.16 16.68
CA LEU A 179 -23.93 -8.61 15.63
C LEU A 179 -24.93 -9.57 16.24
N GLU A 180 -26.18 -9.52 15.81
CA GLU A 180 -27.23 -10.43 16.22
C GLU A 180 -27.89 -11.00 14.96
N ARG A 181 -27.59 -12.26 14.63
CA ARG A 181 -28.11 -12.97 13.45
C ARG A 181 -28.22 -12.05 12.22
N ALA A 182 -27.15 -11.29 11.93
CA ALA A 182 -27.16 -10.19 10.98
C ALA A 182 -27.32 -10.70 9.53
N PRO A 183 -28.39 -10.36 8.81
CA PRO A 183 -28.51 -10.73 7.39
C PRO A 183 -27.56 -9.87 6.55
N PHE A 184 -26.86 -10.50 5.60
CA PHE A 184 -25.95 -9.80 4.72
C PHE A 184 -26.18 -10.17 3.24
N ALA A 185 -26.93 -9.32 2.54
CA ALA A 185 -27.23 -9.43 1.11
C ALA A 185 -27.14 -8.03 0.46
N PRO A 186 -26.70 -7.93 -0.82
CA PRO A 186 -26.16 -9.00 -1.65
C PRO A 186 -24.80 -9.51 -1.15
N PRO A 187 -24.38 -10.73 -1.52
CA PRO A 187 -23.01 -11.17 -1.26
C PRO A 187 -22.00 -10.44 -2.14
N ASN A 188 -20.72 -10.43 -1.76
CA ASN A 188 -19.66 -9.87 -2.58
C ASN A 188 -19.58 -10.54 -3.97
N VAL A 189 -19.14 -9.77 -4.97
CA VAL A 189 -18.81 -10.29 -6.31
C VAL A 189 -17.55 -11.17 -6.22
N GLN A 190 -16.53 -10.70 -5.51
CA GLN A 190 -15.29 -11.45 -5.28
C GLN A 190 -15.50 -12.56 -4.26
N LYS A 191 -14.88 -13.72 -4.47
CA LYS A 191 -14.99 -14.89 -3.58
C LYS A 191 -13.62 -15.30 -3.04
N PRO A 192 -13.51 -15.67 -1.76
CA PRO A 192 -14.57 -15.69 -0.75
C PRO A 192 -15.04 -14.30 -0.34
N HIS A 193 -14.22 -13.27 -0.52
CA HIS A 193 -14.49 -11.85 -0.24
C HIS A 193 -13.50 -10.95 -1.01
N PRO A 194 -13.72 -9.63 -1.09
CA PRO A 194 -12.71 -8.69 -1.56
C PRO A 194 -11.42 -8.81 -0.74
N PRO A 195 -10.22 -8.74 -1.38
CA PRO A 195 -8.97 -8.83 -0.65
C PRO A 195 -8.88 -7.75 0.44
N ILE A 196 -8.37 -8.15 1.61
CA ILE A 196 -8.14 -7.28 2.77
C ILE A 196 -6.66 -6.93 2.85
N VAL A 197 -6.34 -5.64 2.79
CA VAL A 197 -4.99 -5.11 3.00
C VAL A 197 -4.97 -4.32 4.30
N ILE A 198 -4.13 -4.72 5.25
CA ILE A 198 -3.96 -3.98 6.50
C ILE A 198 -2.76 -3.04 6.37
N GLY A 199 -3.00 -1.75 6.60
CA GLY A 199 -1.94 -0.74 6.61
C GLY A 199 -1.40 -0.46 8.01
N GLY A 200 -0.10 -0.23 8.10
CA GLY A 200 0.58 0.16 9.33
C GLY A 200 1.92 -0.53 9.56
N GLN A 201 2.66 -0.07 10.59
CA GLN A 201 4.04 -0.52 10.85
C GLN A 201 4.23 -1.22 12.20
N GLY A 202 3.19 -1.28 13.03
CA GLY A 202 3.27 -1.74 14.42
C GLY A 202 3.60 -3.22 14.54
N LYS A 203 4.83 -3.54 14.93
CA LYS A 203 5.32 -4.93 15.05
C LYS A 203 4.48 -5.76 16.02
N GLN A 204 4.13 -5.18 17.18
CA GLN A 204 3.43 -5.89 18.25
C GLN A 204 1.92 -6.05 17.99
N TRP A 205 1.28 -5.09 17.30
CA TRP A 205 -0.18 -5.04 17.20
C TRP A 205 -0.69 -5.24 15.78
N ILE A 206 0.00 -4.67 14.77
CA ILE A 206 -0.48 -4.72 13.40
C ILE A 206 -0.02 -5.97 12.67
N MET A 207 1.26 -6.38 12.80
CA MET A 207 1.76 -7.57 12.09
C MET A 207 1.01 -8.86 12.47
N PRO A 208 0.63 -9.10 13.75
CA PRO A 208 -0.25 -10.21 14.08
C PRO A 208 -1.63 -10.16 13.43
N LEU A 209 -2.22 -8.97 13.25
CA LEU A 209 -3.51 -8.82 12.56
C LEU A 209 -3.37 -9.10 11.07
N VAL A 210 -2.27 -8.66 10.44
CA VAL A 210 -1.96 -9.02 9.05
C VAL A 210 -1.90 -10.53 8.90
N ALA A 211 -1.16 -11.22 9.77
CA ALA A 211 -1.04 -12.66 9.72
C ALA A 211 -2.37 -13.41 9.93
N ARG A 212 -3.32 -12.84 10.68
CA ARG A 212 -4.60 -13.50 10.99
C ARG A 212 -5.69 -13.23 9.97
N TYR A 213 -5.80 -12.01 9.47
CA TYR A 213 -6.99 -11.55 8.75
C TYR A 213 -6.72 -11.03 7.34
N ALA A 214 -5.48 -10.61 7.02
CA ALA A 214 -5.21 -9.95 5.76
C ALA A 214 -4.82 -10.91 4.63
N ASP A 215 -5.06 -10.48 3.40
CA ASP A 215 -4.50 -11.06 2.18
C ASP A 215 -3.18 -10.35 1.79
N GLY A 216 -3.01 -9.11 2.27
CA GLY A 216 -1.82 -8.32 2.04
C GLY A 216 -1.53 -7.31 3.16
N TRP A 217 -0.31 -6.77 3.11
CA TRP A 217 0.17 -5.73 4.02
C TRP A 217 0.61 -4.51 3.22
N ASN A 218 0.19 -3.32 3.68
CA ASN A 218 0.72 -2.05 3.17
C ASN A 218 1.71 -1.44 4.17
N ALA A 219 2.97 -1.35 3.75
CA ALA A 219 3.97 -0.57 4.44
C ALA A 219 3.77 0.91 4.08
N VAL A 220 3.34 1.70 5.05
CA VAL A 220 3.21 3.14 4.88
C VAL A 220 4.56 3.80 4.61
N SER A 221 4.55 5.05 4.16
CA SER A 221 5.78 5.80 3.84
C SER A 221 6.80 5.77 4.99
N GLY A 222 8.11 5.68 4.64
CA GLY A 222 9.22 5.70 5.58
C GLY A 222 9.76 4.34 6.01
N VAL A 223 9.17 3.23 5.56
CA VAL A 223 9.76 1.90 5.76
C VAL A 223 10.76 1.63 4.64
N ASP A 224 11.99 1.33 5.00
CA ASP A 224 13.05 0.93 4.06
C ASP A 224 13.01 -0.58 3.75
N PRO A 225 13.79 -1.08 2.80
CA PRO A 225 13.81 -2.50 2.45
C PRO A 225 14.13 -3.44 3.62
N ASP A 226 14.98 -3.04 4.56
CA ASP A 226 15.30 -3.87 5.74
C ASP A 226 14.12 -3.92 6.71
N GLY A 227 13.46 -2.79 6.92
CA GLY A 227 12.22 -2.74 7.69
C GLY A 227 11.07 -3.56 7.06
N ILE A 228 11.04 -3.71 5.72
CA ILE A 228 10.12 -4.63 5.04
C ILE A 228 10.47 -6.09 5.38
N ARG A 229 11.74 -6.48 5.23
CA ARG A 229 12.19 -7.86 5.55
C ARG A 229 11.85 -8.25 6.98
N GLU A 230 12.16 -7.37 7.93
CA GLU A 230 11.87 -7.59 9.36
C GLU A 230 10.37 -7.84 9.61
N ARG A 231 9.49 -7.00 9.07
CA ARG A 231 8.04 -7.14 9.30
C ARG A 231 7.46 -8.35 8.60
N ARG A 232 7.92 -8.68 7.41
CA ARG A 232 7.56 -9.93 6.72
C ARG A 232 7.96 -11.17 7.53
N GLN A 233 9.11 -11.13 8.18
CA GLN A 233 9.53 -12.22 9.08
C GLN A 233 8.57 -12.37 10.27
N ILE A 234 8.19 -11.26 10.92
CA ILE A 234 7.21 -11.29 12.02
C ILE A 234 5.86 -11.87 11.55
N ILE A 235 5.37 -11.44 10.36
CA ILE A 235 4.14 -11.98 9.77
C ILE A 235 4.27 -13.50 9.54
N ALA A 236 5.38 -13.95 8.96
CA ALA A 236 5.61 -15.38 8.69
C ALA A 236 5.71 -16.21 9.97
N GLU A 237 6.33 -15.69 11.01
CA GLU A 237 6.41 -16.34 12.33
C GLU A 237 5.02 -16.46 12.97
N GLU A 238 4.22 -15.41 12.90
CA GLU A 238 2.85 -15.44 13.41
C GLU A 238 1.97 -16.39 12.62
N CYS A 239 2.07 -16.44 11.28
CA CYS A 239 1.35 -17.44 10.46
C CYS A 239 1.69 -18.87 10.90
N ARG A 240 2.98 -19.17 11.12
CA ARG A 240 3.39 -20.49 11.64
C ARG A 240 2.79 -20.79 12.99
N ARG A 241 2.80 -19.80 13.91
CA ARG A 241 2.26 -19.93 15.26
C ARG A 241 0.77 -20.25 15.27
N ILE A 242 -0.01 -19.67 14.34
CA ILE A 242 -1.47 -19.88 14.25
C ILE A 242 -1.88 -20.97 13.24
N GLY A 243 -0.92 -21.58 12.54
CA GLY A 243 -1.18 -22.62 11.54
C GLY A 243 -1.84 -22.10 10.25
N ARG A 244 -1.69 -20.80 9.92
CA ARG A 244 -2.29 -20.24 8.70
C ARG A 244 -1.45 -20.54 7.46
N THR A 245 -2.07 -21.22 6.49
CA THR A 245 -1.51 -21.50 5.16
C THR A 245 -2.58 -21.26 4.10
N PRO A 246 -2.34 -20.45 3.06
CA PRO A 246 -1.13 -19.66 2.85
C PRO A 246 -1.04 -18.42 3.77
N CYS A 247 0.19 -18.03 4.08
CA CYS A 247 0.46 -16.75 4.74
C CYS A 247 0.31 -15.59 3.72
N PRO A 248 -0.09 -14.38 4.13
CA PRO A 248 -0.16 -13.24 3.23
C PRO A 248 1.16 -12.98 2.49
N SER A 249 1.10 -12.96 1.16
CA SER A 249 2.28 -12.76 0.30
C SER A 249 2.31 -11.38 -0.36
N GLU A 250 1.14 -10.72 -0.44
CA GLU A 250 1.04 -9.40 -1.03
C GLU A 250 1.60 -8.34 -0.09
N VAL A 251 2.61 -7.61 -0.57
CA VAL A 251 3.23 -6.51 0.17
C VAL A 251 3.28 -5.29 -0.73
N SER A 252 2.60 -4.24 -0.32
CA SER A 252 2.70 -2.95 -0.99
C SER A 252 3.45 -1.92 -0.14
N VAL A 253 4.12 -0.98 -0.81
CA VAL A 253 4.76 0.16 -0.16
C VAL A 253 4.25 1.46 -0.77
N LEU A 254 3.98 2.46 0.09
CA LEU A 254 3.58 3.80 -0.35
C LEU A 254 4.83 4.68 -0.46
N LEU A 255 5.16 5.12 -1.67
CA LEU A 255 6.31 5.98 -1.93
C LEU A 255 5.86 7.31 -2.56
N PRO A 256 6.22 8.47 -1.99
CA PRO A 256 5.99 9.75 -2.65
C PRO A 256 6.76 9.85 -3.97
N LEU A 257 6.07 10.23 -5.04
CA LEU A 257 6.68 10.55 -6.33
C LEU A 257 6.81 12.06 -6.46
N VAL A 258 8.05 12.55 -6.60
CA VAL A 258 8.36 13.98 -6.72
C VAL A 258 9.30 14.19 -7.90
N ALA A 259 8.94 15.10 -8.83
CA ALA A 259 9.84 15.54 -9.88
C ALA A 259 10.85 16.54 -9.32
N ILE A 260 12.14 16.20 -9.30
CA ILE A 260 13.21 17.19 -8.99
C ILE A 260 13.51 18.10 -10.20
N THR A 261 13.07 17.76 -11.40
CA THR A 261 13.50 18.39 -12.65
C THR A 261 12.87 19.75 -12.96
N ASN A 262 11.89 20.21 -12.20
CA ASN A 262 11.18 21.48 -12.45
C ASN A 262 11.39 22.54 -11.37
N VAL A 263 12.36 22.38 -10.46
CA VAL A 263 12.82 23.52 -9.68
C VAL A 263 13.75 24.32 -10.60
N PRO A 264 13.36 25.53 -11.08
CA PRO A 264 14.29 26.40 -11.75
C PRO A 264 15.50 26.47 -10.83
N LEU A 265 16.69 26.51 -11.39
CA LEU A 265 17.98 26.64 -10.69
C LEU A 265 17.98 27.90 -9.78
N ALA A 266 17.14 27.94 -8.78
CA ALA A 266 17.25 28.82 -7.65
C ALA A 266 18.52 28.39 -6.92
N GLY A 267 19.44 29.30 -6.78
CA GLY A 267 20.83 29.18 -6.45
C GLY A 267 21.29 28.20 -5.36
N PRO A 268 22.55 28.20 -4.96
CA PRO A 268 23.19 27.22 -4.08
C PRO A 268 22.44 26.91 -2.78
N VAL A 269 21.66 27.87 -2.29
CA VAL A 269 20.88 27.77 -1.04
C VAL A 269 19.71 26.75 -1.14
N VAL A 270 19.04 26.67 -2.31
CA VAL A 270 17.92 25.71 -2.51
C VAL A 270 18.47 24.30 -2.68
N ARG A 271 19.65 24.12 -3.29
CA ARG A 271 20.34 22.83 -3.36
C ARG A 271 20.79 22.33 -1.99
N LEU A 272 21.17 23.23 -1.08
CA LEU A 272 21.55 22.88 0.29
C LEU A 272 20.31 22.53 1.12
N GLY A 273 19.22 23.28 0.98
CA GLY A 273 17.93 23.01 1.62
C GLY A 273 17.30 21.70 1.14
N ALA A 274 17.28 21.45 -0.18
CA ALA A 274 16.82 20.18 -0.74
C ALA A 274 17.68 19.00 -0.29
N ARG A 275 19.02 19.14 -0.19
CA ARG A 275 19.92 18.12 0.35
C ARG A 275 19.77 17.91 1.86
N ALA A 276 19.40 18.94 2.63
CA ALA A 276 19.13 18.80 4.07
C ALA A 276 17.79 18.11 4.34
N VAL A 277 16.76 18.43 3.55
CA VAL A 277 15.48 17.69 3.54
C VAL A 277 15.69 16.25 3.05
N VAL A 278 16.58 16.01 2.09
CA VAL A 278 16.96 14.69 1.57
C VAL A 278 17.71 13.82 2.58
N ARG A 279 18.24 14.36 3.67
CA ARG A 279 18.85 13.57 4.76
C ARG A 279 17.85 13.09 5.83
N SER A 280 16.60 13.56 5.81
CA SER A 280 15.57 13.03 6.70
C SER A 280 15.07 11.65 6.22
N GLU A 281 14.48 10.85 7.10
CA GLU A 281 13.86 9.57 6.73
C GLU A 281 12.82 9.70 5.61
N LEU A 282 12.14 10.85 5.54
CA LEU A 282 11.21 11.21 4.47
C LEU A 282 11.89 11.26 3.09
N ALA A 283 13.14 11.68 3.02
CA ALA A 283 13.89 11.77 1.78
C ALA A 283 14.33 10.40 1.23
N ARG A 284 14.49 9.43 2.11
CA ARG A 284 14.75 8.04 1.69
C ARG A 284 13.51 7.39 1.05
N ALA A 285 12.34 7.98 1.27
CA ALA A 285 11.08 7.52 0.73
C ALA A 285 10.65 8.22 -0.58
N ILE A 286 11.34 9.28 -1.03
CA ILE A 286 10.96 10.05 -2.22
C ILE A 286 11.64 9.47 -3.46
N LEU A 287 10.85 9.11 -4.46
CA LEU A 287 11.37 8.75 -5.79
C LEU A 287 11.67 10.05 -6.56
N ALA A 288 12.85 10.60 -6.34
CA ALA A 288 13.25 11.87 -6.89
C ALA A 288 14.71 11.75 -7.33
N ASP A 289 14.96 11.13 -8.49
CA ASP A 289 16.31 10.92 -8.98
C ASP A 289 16.31 10.59 -10.50
N SER A 290 17.47 10.23 -11.04
CA SER A 290 17.56 9.69 -12.39
C SER A 290 16.77 8.39 -12.53
N PRO A 291 16.26 8.06 -13.73
CA PRO A 291 15.54 6.80 -13.95
C PRO A 291 16.33 5.56 -13.51
N ALA A 292 17.66 5.58 -13.63
CA ALA A 292 18.51 4.47 -13.19
C ALA A 292 18.49 4.31 -11.67
N ALA A 293 18.71 5.38 -10.92
CA ALA A 293 18.68 5.36 -9.46
C ALA A 293 17.29 5.00 -8.90
N ILE A 294 16.21 5.45 -9.55
CA ILE A 294 14.86 5.03 -9.20
C ILE A 294 14.68 3.52 -9.40
N ARG A 295 15.13 2.97 -10.53
CA ARG A 295 15.05 1.51 -10.78
C ARG A 295 15.84 0.71 -9.76
N ASP A 296 17.06 1.13 -9.42
CA ASP A 296 17.89 0.43 -8.42
C ASP A 296 17.22 0.42 -7.05
N ARG A 297 16.61 1.52 -6.66
CA ARG A 297 15.85 1.61 -5.42
C ARG A 297 14.61 0.72 -5.42
N LEU A 298 13.87 0.69 -6.52
CA LEU A 298 12.70 -0.19 -6.66
C LEU A 298 13.10 -1.67 -6.64
N ARG A 299 14.26 -2.04 -7.23
CA ARG A 299 14.81 -3.39 -7.10
C ARG A 299 15.07 -3.76 -5.64
N ALA A 300 15.67 -2.87 -4.85
CA ALA A 300 15.91 -3.14 -3.42
C ALA A 300 14.60 -3.41 -2.64
N PHE A 301 13.50 -2.72 -2.97
CA PHE A 301 12.18 -3.04 -2.41
C PHE A 301 11.64 -4.39 -2.91
N ALA A 302 11.77 -4.68 -4.20
CA ALA A 302 11.36 -5.97 -4.76
C ALA A 302 12.13 -7.14 -4.13
N ASP A 303 13.46 -6.99 -3.94
CA ASP A 303 14.32 -7.96 -3.27
C ASP A 303 13.98 -8.14 -1.78
N ALA A 304 13.38 -7.14 -1.17
CA ALA A 304 12.80 -7.23 0.17
C ALA A 304 11.42 -7.93 0.18
N GLY A 305 10.87 -8.22 -1.00
CA GLY A 305 9.60 -8.93 -1.20
C GLY A 305 8.38 -8.02 -1.31
N VAL A 306 8.58 -6.76 -1.69
CA VAL A 306 7.47 -5.90 -2.14
C VAL A 306 6.95 -6.42 -3.48
N THR A 307 5.64 -6.52 -3.60
CA THR A 307 4.94 -6.97 -4.81
C THR A 307 4.28 -5.82 -5.56
N GLU A 308 4.02 -4.70 -4.88
CA GLU A 308 3.42 -3.52 -5.46
C GLU A 308 4.00 -2.23 -4.86
N VAL A 309 4.34 -1.28 -5.71
CA VAL A 309 4.73 0.08 -5.31
C VAL A 309 3.58 1.02 -5.63
N ILE A 310 3.04 1.67 -4.60
CA ILE A 310 1.97 2.66 -4.74
C ILE A 310 2.61 4.05 -4.67
N LEU A 311 2.49 4.81 -5.75
CA LEU A 311 3.03 6.15 -5.84
C LEU A 311 2.06 7.15 -5.21
N SER A 312 2.47 7.87 -4.17
CA SER A 312 1.68 8.99 -3.65
C SER A 312 1.87 10.21 -4.55
N VAL A 313 0.81 10.60 -5.23
CA VAL A 313 0.77 11.73 -6.17
C VAL A 313 -0.18 12.78 -5.62
N ARG A 314 0.36 13.96 -5.29
CA ARG A 314 -0.41 15.06 -4.71
C ARG A 314 -0.96 16.01 -5.78
N ALA A 315 -2.09 16.64 -5.49
CA ALA A 315 -2.58 17.73 -6.31
C ALA A 315 -1.66 19.00 -6.19
N PRO A 316 -1.49 19.78 -7.27
CA PRO A 316 -1.98 19.49 -8.61
C PRO A 316 -1.27 18.28 -9.23
N PHE A 317 -2.03 17.33 -9.80
CA PHE A 317 -1.48 16.06 -10.29
C PHE A 317 -0.57 16.30 -11.50
N ASP A 318 0.74 16.06 -11.33
CA ASP A 318 1.72 16.14 -12.42
C ASP A 318 1.58 14.91 -13.34
N ARG A 319 0.77 15.08 -14.38
CA ARG A 319 0.49 14.02 -15.36
C ARG A 319 1.71 13.67 -16.19
N GLU A 320 2.56 14.64 -16.51
CA GLU A 320 3.78 14.37 -17.26
C GLU A 320 4.75 13.51 -16.46
N LEU A 321 4.83 13.73 -15.14
CA LEU A 321 5.59 12.87 -14.25
C LEU A 321 5.07 11.42 -14.26
N LEU A 322 3.74 11.23 -14.25
CA LEU A 322 3.13 9.89 -14.34
C LEU A 322 3.45 9.22 -15.69
N ARG A 323 3.34 9.94 -16.81
CA ARG A 323 3.68 9.43 -18.15
C ARG A 323 5.16 9.04 -18.24
N ARG A 324 6.05 9.87 -17.72
CA ARG A 324 7.48 9.57 -17.67
C ARG A 324 7.78 8.35 -16.81
N PHE A 325 7.16 8.23 -15.65
CA PHE A 325 7.31 7.05 -14.80
C PHE A 325 6.83 5.78 -15.52
N ALA A 326 5.66 5.83 -16.15
CA ALA A 326 5.10 4.71 -16.90
C ALA A 326 5.99 4.30 -18.08
N ARG A 327 6.55 5.26 -18.82
CA ARG A 327 7.42 5.01 -19.98
C ARG A 327 8.82 4.55 -19.59
N ASP A 328 9.44 5.20 -18.59
CA ASP A 328 10.87 5.09 -18.33
C ASP A 328 11.19 4.10 -17.18
N ILE A 329 10.23 3.79 -16.32
CA ILE A 329 10.43 2.97 -15.11
C ILE A 329 9.67 1.64 -15.17
N MET A 330 8.35 1.67 -15.40
CA MET A 330 7.50 0.48 -15.29
C MET A 330 7.97 -0.70 -16.16
N PRO A 331 8.43 -0.52 -17.42
CA PRO A 331 8.82 -1.65 -18.28
C PRO A 331 10.00 -2.48 -17.74
N ALA A 332 10.81 -1.91 -16.84
CA ALA A 332 11.94 -2.65 -16.24
C ALA A 332 11.51 -3.69 -15.18
N PHE A 333 10.21 -3.78 -14.86
CA PHE A 333 9.66 -4.65 -13.81
C PHE A 333 8.45 -5.49 -14.25
N GLN A 334 8.11 -5.47 -15.53
CA GLN A 334 6.99 -6.22 -16.11
C GLN A 334 7.34 -7.62 -16.58
#